data_9333294d2e9ef5ddb6d010264100c722
#
_entry.id   9333294d2e9ef5ddb6d010264100c722
#
_cell.length_a   1.000
_cell.length_b   1.000
_cell.length_c   1.000
_cell.angle_alpha   90.00
_cell.angle_beta   90.00
_cell.angle_gamma   90.00
#
_symmetry.space_group_name_H-M   'P 1'
#
loop_
_entity.id
_entity.type
_entity.pdbx_description
1 polymer ?
#
loop_
_entity_poly.entity_id
_entity_poly.type
_entity_poly.pdbx_seq_one_letter_code
_entity_poly.pdbx_strand_id
1 'polypeptide(L)'
;MRDVQAPPPKPPIRLLIVDDHPVVREGTAALLAVEPGIAVAGTAGSIEEATALIELVPADVLLLDIRLGTDSGLRLLTEASAPTRPRPAIVVLTSYDYPQYAEAALRLGASGFVLKTAPIAELLDAIRRVAAGGLAFSVRPRSGRAIARLSERELDVVRLVVDGRSNDEIGGRLGIGPKTVESHLRRLFERFDLASRTELATRALREGWLEVPPSG
;
A
#
# COMPACT_ATOMS: atom_id res chain seq x y z
N MET A 1 -35.81 26.72 33.18
CA MET A 1 -34.82 25.67 32.88
C MET A 1 -34.88 25.45 31.40
N ARG A 2 -33.83 25.85 30.63
CA ARG A 2 -33.76 25.54 29.19
C ARG A 2 -33.22 24.12 29.08
N ASP A 3 -34.04 23.22 28.51
CA ASP A 3 -33.58 21.88 28.09
C ASP A 3 -32.41 22.05 27.16
N VAL A 4 -31.20 21.72 27.65
CA VAL A 4 -30.00 21.61 26.80
C VAL A 4 -30.14 20.30 26.03
N GLN A 5 -30.74 20.38 24.85
CA GLN A 5 -30.90 19.27 23.95
C GLN A 5 -29.48 18.82 23.55
N ALA A 6 -29.12 17.57 23.86
CA ALA A 6 -27.83 17.00 23.46
C ALA A 6 -27.67 17.13 21.95
N PRO A 7 -26.49 17.49 21.43
CA PRO A 7 -26.27 17.58 19.99
C PRO A 7 -26.57 16.23 19.34
N PRO A 8 -27.12 16.23 18.12
CA PRO A 8 -27.44 14.99 17.42
C PRO A 8 -26.17 14.14 17.27
N PRO A 9 -26.27 12.81 17.36
CA PRO A 9 -25.13 11.93 17.21
C PRO A 9 -24.47 12.16 15.84
N LYS A 10 -23.14 12.23 15.81
CA LYS A 10 -22.40 12.34 14.54
C LYS A 10 -22.70 11.11 13.68
N PRO A 11 -22.85 11.27 12.36
CA PRO A 11 -23.04 10.13 11.49
C PRO A 11 -21.83 9.20 11.58
N PRO A 12 -22.01 7.87 11.42
CA PRO A 12 -20.89 6.93 11.48
C PRO A 12 -19.93 7.14 10.30
N ILE A 13 -18.66 6.90 10.52
CA ILE A 13 -17.61 6.87 9.50
C ILE A 13 -17.90 5.68 8.58
N ARG A 14 -18.16 5.95 7.31
CA ARG A 14 -18.40 4.92 6.29
C ARG A 14 -17.07 4.41 5.77
N LEU A 15 -16.85 3.11 5.94
CA LEU A 15 -15.58 2.45 5.69
C LEU A 15 -15.70 1.46 4.54
N LEU A 16 -14.78 1.52 3.58
CA LEU A 16 -14.54 0.46 2.61
C LEU A 16 -13.28 -0.31 3.00
N ILE A 17 -13.25 -1.63 2.74
CA ILE A 17 -12.12 -2.49 3.04
C ILE A 17 -11.72 -3.24 1.78
N VAL A 18 -10.44 -3.14 1.41
CA VAL A 18 -9.88 -3.80 0.23
C VAL A 18 -8.70 -4.67 0.64
N ASP A 19 -8.85 -5.98 0.49
CA ASP A 19 -7.87 -7.00 0.88
C ASP A 19 -8.14 -8.26 0.07
N ASP A 20 -7.15 -8.85 -0.58
CA ASP A 20 -7.31 -10.06 -1.39
C ASP A 20 -7.45 -11.33 -0.55
N HIS A 21 -7.10 -11.29 0.75
CA HIS A 21 -7.23 -12.40 1.66
C HIS A 21 -8.64 -12.43 2.31
N PRO A 22 -9.54 -13.37 1.92
CA PRO A 22 -10.93 -13.35 2.40
C PRO A 22 -11.05 -13.36 3.93
N VAL A 23 -10.26 -14.19 4.61
CA VAL A 23 -10.30 -14.32 6.08
C VAL A 23 -9.89 -13.02 6.77
N VAL A 24 -8.88 -12.32 6.24
CA VAL A 24 -8.43 -11.03 6.78
C VAL A 24 -9.49 -9.97 6.52
N ARG A 25 -10.01 -9.89 5.30
CA ARG A 25 -11.04 -8.95 4.88
C ARG A 25 -12.30 -9.08 5.72
N GLU A 26 -12.84 -10.29 5.84
CA GLU A 26 -14.04 -10.58 6.62
C GLU A 26 -13.82 -10.38 8.12
N GLY A 27 -12.68 -10.83 8.65
CA GLY A 27 -12.30 -10.62 10.05
C GLY A 27 -12.17 -9.14 10.41
N THR A 28 -11.51 -8.35 9.55
CA THR A 28 -11.38 -6.91 9.74
C THR A 28 -12.75 -6.23 9.67
N ALA A 29 -13.59 -6.62 8.71
CA ALA A 29 -14.94 -6.07 8.59
C ALA A 29 -15.79 -6.38 9.84
N ALA A 30 -15.76 -7.61 10.33
CA ALA A 30 -16.51 -8.02 11.52
C ALA A 30 -16.04 -7.27 12.79
N LEU A 31 -14.72 -7.10 12.97
CA LEU A 31 -14.16 -6.34 14.09
C LEU A 31 -14.57 -4.88 14.06
N LEU A 32 -14.58 -4.26 12.89
CA LEU A 32 -14.91 -2.84 12.74
C LEU A 32 -16.42 -2.57 12.75
N ALA A 33 -17.24 -3.53 12.34
CA ALA A 33 -18.70 -3.38 12.32
C ALA A 33 -19.34 -3.27 13.72
N VAL A 34 -18.66 -3.76 14.76
CA VAL A 34 -19.14 -3.66 16.15
C VAL A 34 -18.66 -2.38 16.86
N GLU A 35 -17.80 -1.58 16.22
CA GLU A 35 -17.24 -0.37 16.80
C GLU A 35 -18.22 0.81 16.69
N PRO A 36 -18.52 1.49 17.82
CA PRO A 36 -19.39 2.66 17.79
C PRO A 36 -18.85 3.77 16.88
N GLY A 37 -19.72 4.28 16.00
CA GLY A 37 -19.37 5.37 15.09
C GLY A 37 -18.62 4.93 13.82
N ILE A 38 -18.56 3.63 13.54
CA ILE A 38 -18.03 3.08 12.28
C ILE A 38 -19.15 2.26 11.59
N ALA A 39 -19.24 2.38 10.28
CA ALA A 39 -20.13 1.58 9.44
C ALA A 39 -19.33 1.02 8.25
N VAL A 40 -19.16 -0.29 8.21
CA VAL A 40 -18.55 -0.96 7.05
C VAL A 40 -19.55 -0.91 5.90
N ALA A 41 -19.26 -0.10 4.89
CA ALA A 41 -20.13 0.17 3.75
C ALA A 41 -19.92 -0.81 2.59
N GLY A 42 -18.78 -1.51 2.56
CA GLY A 42 -18.48 -2.52 1.56
C GLY A 42 -17.07 -3.07 1.67
N THR A 43 -16.84 -4.19 0.99
CA THR A 43 -15.53 -4.86 0.93
C THR A 43 -15.22 -5.27 -0.52
N ALA A 44 -13.94 -5.32 -0.89
CA ALA A 44 -13.48 -5.76 -2.20
C ALA A 44 -12.21 -6.61 -2.06
N GLY A 45 -12.02 -7.56 -3.00
CA GLY A 45 -10.88 -8.48 -3.03
C GLY A 45 -9.87 -8.19 -4.15
N SER A 46 -10.17 -7.24 -5.04
CA SER A 46 -9.30 -6.86 -6.17
C SER A 46 -9.36 -5.35 -6.45
N ILE A 47 -8.47 -4.89 -7.32
CA ILE A 47 -8.45 -3.48 -7.77
C ILE A 47 -9.73 -3.14 -8.54
N GLU A 48 -10.19 -4.04 -9.40
CA GLU A 48 -11.39 -3.87 -10.22
C GLU A 48 -12.63 -3.74 -9.35
N GLU A 49 -12.79 -4.64 -8.37
CA GLU A 49 -13.90 -4.58 -7.41
C GLU A 49 -13.82 -3.31 -6.57
N ALA A 50 -12.64 -2.93 -6.10
CA ALA A 50 -12.43 -1.73 -5.31
C ALA A 50 -12.78 -0.46 -6.09
N THR A 51 -12.37 -0.38 -7.36
CA THR A 51 -12.67 0.76 -8.24
C THR A 51 -14.17 0.91 -8.44
N ALA A 52 -14.86 -0.18 -8.77
CA ALA A 52 -16.32 -0.17 -8.90
C ALA A 52 -17.03 0.22 -7.59
N LEU A 53 -16.54 -0.30 -6.46
CA LEU A 53 -17.11 -0.03 -5.15
C LEU A 53 -16.96 1.45 -4.74
N ILE A 54 -15.80 2.06 -4.99
CA ILE A 54 -15.53 3.48 -4.71
C ILE A 54 -16.48 4.39 -5.51
N GLU A 55 -16.82 4.03 -6.73
CA GLU A 55 -17.74 4.80 -7.56
C GLU A 55 -19.21 4.66 -7.12
N LEU A 56 -19.58 3.48 -6.65
CA LEU A 56 -20.98 3.16 -6.31
C LEU A 56 -21.34 3.54 -4.88
N VAL A 57 -20.43 3.34 -3.94
CA VAL A 57 -20.68 3.43 -2.50
C VAL A 57 -19.99 4.66 -1.91
N PRO A 58 -20.74 5.64 -1.37
CA PRO A 58 -20.14 6.76 -0.66
C PRO A 58 -19.41 6.27 0.59
N ALA A 59 -18.14 6.63 0.73
CA ALA A 59 -17.31 6.28 1.87
C ALA A 59 -16.43 7.47 2.31
N ASP A 60 -16.10 7.47 3.58
CA ASP A 60 -15.25 8.51 4.18
C ASP A 60 -13.79 8.04 4.25
N VAL A 61 -13.59 6.74 4.48
CA VAL A 61 -12.26 6.10 4.58
C VAL A 61 -12.24 4.79 3.80
N LEU A 62 -11.12 4.52 3.13
CA LEU A 62 -10.79 3.26 2.49
C LEU A 62 -9.60 2.63 3.23
N LEU A 63 -9.78 1.43 3.79
CA LEU A 63 -8.66 0.59 4.22
C LEU A 63 -8.18 -0.21 3.02
N LEU A 64 -6.89 -0.12 2.72
CA LEU A 64 -6.30 -0.67 1.50
C LEU A 64 -5.09 -1.54 1.82
N ASP A 65 -5.13 -2.82 1.48
CA ASP A 65 -3.91 -3.63 1.47
C ASP A 65 -2.99 -3.22 0.31
N ILE A 66 -1.69 -3.27 0.56
CA ILE A 66 -0.67 -3.02 -0.47
C ILE A 66 -0.69 -4.13 -1.52
N ARG A 67 -0.94 -5.38 -1.13
CA ARG A 67 -0.98 -6.53 -2.05
C ARG A 67 -2.41 -6.93 -2.33
N LEU A 68 -2.74 -6.99 -3.62
CA LEU A 68 -4.03 -7.47 -4.11
C LEU A 68 -3.76 -8.50 -5.22
N GLY A 69 -3.53 -9.75 -4.83
CA GLY A 69 -3.08 -10.82 -5.72
C GLY A 69 -1.69 -10.55 -6.28
N THR A 70 -1.61 -10.38 -7.58
CA THR A 70 -0.36 -10.01 -8.29
C THR A 70 -0.15 -8.51 -8.43
N ASP A 71 -1.16 -7.71 -8.09
CA ASP A 71 -1.15 -6.26 -8.26
C ASP A 71 -0.76 -5.52 -6.96
N SER A 72 -0.26 -4.31 -7.13
CA SER A 72 -0.04 -3.40 -6.00
C SER A 72 -1.28 -2.56 -5.74
N GLY A 73 -1.86 -2.66 -4.54
CA GLY A 73 -2.98 -1.82 -4.11
C GLY A 73 -2.66 -0.33 -4.16
N LEU A 74 -1.37 0.06 -4.12
CA LEU A 74 -0.95 1.46 -4.27
C LEU A 74 -1.34 2.05 -5.64
N ARG A 75 -1.66 1.24 -6.64
CA ARG A 75 -2.20 1.70 -7.92
C ARG A 75 -3.54 2.45 -7.75
N LEU A 76 -4.38 2.05 -6.81
CA LEU A 76 -5.62 2.77 -6.50
C LEU A 76 -5.39 4.22 -6.06
N LEU A 77 -4.19 4.55 -5.56
CA LEU A 77 -3.81 5.93 -5.23
C LEU A 77 -3.50 6.77 -6.48
N THR A 78 -3.06 6.14 -7.57
CA THR A 78 -2.60 6.81 -8.80
C THR A 78 -3.59 6.73 -9.96
N GLU A 79 -4.37 5.67 -10.07
CA GLU A 79 -5.24 5.38 -11.23
C GLU A 79 -6.58 6.12 -11.21
N ALA A 80 -6.59 7.25 -10.58
CA ALA A 80 -7.79 8.06 -10.50
C ALA A 80 -8.08 8.80 -11.80
N SER A 81 -8.89 8.25 -12.63
CA SER A 81 -9.77 9.05 -13.49
C SER A 81 -10.52 10.05 -12.61
N ALA A 82 -10.75 11.27 -13.09
CA ALA A 82 -11.41 12.31 -12.31
C ALA A 82 -12.72 11.77 -11.68
N PRO A 83 -12.78 11.59 -10.36
CA PRO A 83 -13.92 10.92 -9.75
C PRO A 83 -15.14 11.83 -9.86
N THR A 84 -16.29 11.23 -10.11
CA THR A 84 -17.57 11.92 -10.08
C THR A 84 -17.99 12.34 -8.67
N ARG A 85 -17.28 11.84 -7.63
CA ARG A 85 -17.54 12.07 -6.21
C ARG A 85 -16.25 12.34 -5.44
N PRO A 86 -16.30 12.98 -4.24
CA PRO A 86 -15.16 13.07 -3.35
C PRO A 86 -14.65 11.66 -3.02
N ARG A 87 -13.32 11.48 -3.11
CA ARG A 87 -12.67 10.21 -2.80
C ARG A 87 -12.61 9.97 -1.32
N PRO A 88 -12.75 8.71 -0.86
CA PRO A 88 -12.44 8.37 0.51
C PRO A 88 -10.96 8.65 0.82
N ALA A 89 -10.68 9.08 2.04
CA ALA A 89 -9.31 9.16 2.53
C ALA A 89 -8.74 7.74 2.69
N ILE A 90 -7.50 7.50 2.22
CA ILE A 90 -6.95 6.15 2.14
C ILE A 90 -6.00 5.90 3.32
N VAL A 91 -6.28 4.83 4.06
CA VAL A 91 -5.38 4.24 5.07
C VAL A 91 -4.86 2.91 4.52
N VAL A 92 -3.57 2.85 4.28
CA VAL A 92 -2.91 1.60 3.90
C VAL A 92 -2.82 0.70 5.13
N LEU A 93 -3.31 -0.54 5.00
CA LEU A 93 -3.27 -1.57 6.04
C LEU A 93 -2.47 -2.76 5.52
N THR A 94 -1.27 -3.02 6.05
CA THR A 94 -0.35 -3.99 5.48
C THR A 94 0.37 -4.82 6.53
N SER A 95 0.79 -6.04 6.15
CA SER A 95 1.66 -6.88 6.97
C SER A 95 3.14 -6.50 6.89
N TYR A 96 3.51 -5.58 5.99
CA TYR A 96 4.90 -5.22 5.70
C TYR A 96 5.34 -3.98 6.47
N ASP A 97 6.22 -4.17 7.46
CA ASP A 97 6.84 -3.10 8.25
C ASP A 97 8.10 -2.57 7.55
N TYR A 98 7.93 -1.97 6.37
CA TYR A 98 9.03 -1.36 5.64
C TYR A 98 8.79 0.13 5.43
N PRO A 99 9.71 0.99 5.90
CA PRO A 99 9.59 2.44 5.76
C PRO A 99 9.35 2.94 4.33
N GLN A 100 9.88 2.23 3.31
CA GLN A 100 9.68 2.58 1.91
C GLN A 100 8.21 2.50 1.47
N TYR A 101 7.42 1.59 2.03
CA TYR A 101 5.99 1.52 1.74
C TYR A 101 5.24 2.70 2.34
N ALA A 102 5.57 3.07 3.57
CA ALA A 102 4.98 4.25 4.20
C ALA A 102 5.33 5.53 3.44
N GLU A 103 6.59 5.66 2.97
CA GLU A 103 7.03 6.78 2.13
C GLU A 103 6.32 6.80 0.78
N ALA A 104 6.20 5.64 0.11
CA ALA A 104 5.49 5.53 -1.16
C ALA A 104 4.01 5.86 -0.99
N ALA A 105 3.35 5.31 0.02
CA ALA A 105 1.95 5.58 0.32
C ALA A 105 1.70 7.08 0.56
N LEU A 106 2.54 7.73 1.39
CA LEU A 106 2.45 9.16 1.65
C LEU A 106 2.64 9.99 0.37
N ARG A 107 3.65 9.68 -0.44
CA ARG A 107 3.92 10.37 -1.70
C ARG A 107 2.77 10.24 -2.69
N LEU A 108 2.11 9.09 -2.72
CA LEU A 108 0.97 8.80 -3.60
C LEU A 108 -0.35 9.35 -3.06
N GLY A 109 -0.35 10.01 -1.89
CA GLY A 109 -1.51 10.69 -1.32
C GLY A 109 -2.33 9.86 -0.33
N ALA A 110 -1.80 8.76 0.22
CA ALA A 110 -2.43 8.09 1.34
C ALA A 110 -2.47 9.02 2.57
N SER A 111 -3.56 8.96 3.30
CA SER A 111 -3.76 9.71 4.55
C SER A 111 -3.27 8.96 5.78
N GLY A 112 -3.04 7.64 5.67
CA GLY A 112 -2.56 6.83 6.77
C GLY A 112 -1.83 5.56 6.32
N PHE A 113 -1.05 5.00 7.27
CA PHE A 113 -0.35 3.73 7.09
C PHE A 113 -0.29 3.00 8.44
N VAL A 114 -0.91 1.83 8.51
CA VAL A 114 -1.03 1.01 9.71
C VAL A 114 -0.61 -0.42 9.40
N LEU A 115 0.09 -1.07 10.33
CA LEU A 115 0.43 -2.48 10.19
C LEU A 115 -0.75 -3.37 10.59
N LYS A 116 -0.99 -4.48 9.87
CA LYS A 116 -1.99 -5.51 10.24
C LYS A 116 -1.69 -6.16 11.59
N THR A 117 -0.45 -6.04 12.09
CA THR A 117 -0.02 -6.52 13.41
C THR A 117 -0.23 -5.50 14.53
N ALA A 118 -0.62 -4.27 14.20
CA ALA A 118 -0.87 -3.23 15.19
C ALA A 118 -2.11 -3.58 16.03
N PRO A 119 -2.18 -3.11 17.29
CA PRO A 119 -3.38 -3.23 18.11
C PRO A 119 -4.59 -2.59 17.41
N ILE A 120 -5.77 -3.20 17.56
CA ILE A 120 -7.00 -2.69 16.96
C ILE A 120 -7.28 -1.21 17.34
N ALA A 121 -6.92 -0.82 18.56
CA ALA A 121 -7.06 0.56 19.04
C ALA A 121 -6.28 1.56 18.17
N GLU A 122 -5.11 1.18 17.65
CA GLU A 122 -4.30 2.02 16.76
C GLU A 122 -4.96 2.17 15.39
N LEU A 123 -5.52 1.09 14.83
CA LEU A 123 -6.29 1.14 13.60
C LEU A 123 -7.53 2.03 13.74
N LEU A 124 -8.25 1.91 14.83
CA LEU A 124 -9.42 2.75 15.13
C LEU A 124 -9.06 4.24 15.27
N ASP A 125 -7.97 4.55 15.98
CA ASP A 125 -7.46 5.93 16.07
C ASP A 125 -7.07 6.47 14.70
N ALA A 126 -6.40 5.67 13.88
CA ALA A 126 -6.03 6.04 12.51
C ALA A 126 -7.26 6.35 11.65
N ILE A 127 -8.27 5.47 11.66
CA ILE A 127 -9.53 5.67 10.92
C ILE A 127 -10.22 6.97 11.36
N ARG A 128 -10.37 7.19 12.67
CA ARG A 128 -11.02 8.39 13.21
C ARG A 128 -10.27 9.67 12.87
N ARG A 129 -8.94 9.64 12.95
CA ARG A 129 -8.07 10.78 12.66
C ARG A 129 -8.12 11.13 11.16
N VAL A 130 -8.04 10.13 10.30
CA VAL A 130 -8.08 10.31 8.84
C VAL A 130 -9.47 10.77 8.38
N ALA A 131 -10.55 10.24 8.95
CA ALA A 131 -11.91 10.70 8.68
C ALA A 131 -12.13 12.18 9.08
N ALA A 132 -11.37 12.67 10.05
CA ALA A 132 -11.37 14.10 10.45
C ALA A 132 -10.42 14.97 9.60
N GLY A 133 -9.82 14.43 8.52
CA GLY A 133 -8.90 15.16 7.63
C GLY A 133 -7.44 15.21 8.11
N GLY A 134 -7.09 14.44 9.16
CA GLY A 134 -5.71 14.32 9.66
C GLY A 134 -4.91 13.22 8.95
N LEU A 135 -3.66 13.07 9.35
CA LEU A 135 -2.76 12.01 8.89
C LEU A 135 -2.48 11.00 10.02
N ALA A 136 -2.37 9.71 9.66
CA ALA A 136 -2.10 8.63 10.62
C ALA A 136 -1.07 7.64 10.05
N PHE A 137 0.20 7.83 10.39
CA PHE A 137 1.29 6.95 9.98
C PHE A 137 1.93 6.34 11.22
N SER A 138 1.71 5.04 11.45
CA SER A 138 2.32 4.28 12.56
C SER A 138 3.81 4.06 12.33
N VAL A 139 4.19 3.85 11.09
CA VAL A 139 5.59 3.79 10.66
C VAL A 139 6.00 5.19 10.27
N ARG A 140 6.88 5.81 11.07
CA ARG A 140 7.43 7.12 10.69
C ARG A 140 8.30 6.93 9.45
N PRO A 141 8.01 7.65 8.35
CA PRO A 141 8.95 7.74 7.25
C PRO A 141 10.29 8.17 7.84
N ARG A 142 11.31 7.35 7.73
CA ARG A 142 12.65 7.72 8.20
C ARG A 142 13.21 8.77 7.25
N SER A 143 12.96 10.04 7.55
CA SER A 143 13.75 11.13 7.00
C SER A 143 15.20 10.95 7.48
N GLY A 144 16.07 10.37 6.64
CA GLY A 144 17.49 10.36 6.96
C GLY A 144 18.33 9.17 6.47
N ARG A 145 17.73 8.10 6.02
CA ARG A 145 18.47 7.11 5.21
C ARG A 145 17.55 6.77 4.03
N ALA A 146 17.74 7.49 2.92
CA ALA A 146 17.21 7.06 1.64
C ALA A 146 17.66 5.60 1.46
N ILE A 147 16.73 4.65 1.64
CA ILE A 147 16.89 3.36 1.01
C ILE A 147 17.06 3.74 -0.45
N ALA A 148 18.27 3.50 -0.92
CA ALA A 148 18.68 3.93 -2.24
C ALA A 148 17.60 3.47 -3.23
N ARG A 149 16.79 4.42 -3.72
CA ARG A 149 15.66 4.15 -4.60
C ARG A 149 16.18 3.44 -5.81
N LEU A 150 15.63 2.26 -6.08
CA LEU A 150 15.91 1.59 -7.34
C LEU A 150 15.39 2.49 -8.47
N SER A 151 16.23 2.78 -9.46
CA SER A 151 15.77 3.39 -10.69
C SER A 151 14.82 2.44 -11.43
N GLU A 152 13.99 2.94 -12.32
CA GLU A 152 13.11 2.09 -13.16
C GLU A 152 13.89 0.95 -13.80
N ARG A 153 15.08 1.26 -14.31
CA ARG A 153 15.95 0.26 -14.95
C ARG A 153 16.45 -0.80 -13.98
N GLU A 154 16.78 -0.43 -12.75
CA GLU A 154 17.17 -1.37 -11.70
C GLU A 154 15.99 -2.23 -11.26
N LEU A 155 14.78 -1.65 -11.18
CA LEU A 155 13.54 -2.39 -10.91
C LEU A 155 13.24 -3.43 -11.99
N ASP A 156 13.40 -3.08 -13.27
CA ASP A 156 13.21 -4.01 -14.38
C ASP A 156 14.19 -5.18 -14.30
N VAL A 157 15.47 -4.90 -13.99
CA VAL A 157 16.48 -5.94 -13.80
C VAL A 157 16.10 -6.83 -12.61
N VAL A 158 15.73 -6.26 -11.47
CA VAL A 158 15.34 -7.01 -10.26
C VAL A 158 14.12 -7.88 -10.53
N ARG A 159 13.10 -7.36 -11.22
CA ARG A 159 11.89 -8.12 -11.60
C ARG A 159 12.25 -9.38 -12.40
N LEU A 160 13.07 -9.22 -13.43
CA LEU A 160 13.50 -10.35 -14.27
C LEU A 160 14.43 -11.33 -13.53
N VAL A 161 15.19 -10.85 -12.54
CA VAL A 161 15.96 -11.71 -11.62
C VAL A 161 15.04 -12.57 -10.75
N VAL A 162 14.00 -11.98 -10.20
CA VAL A 162 12.98 -12.69 -9.41
C VAL A 162 12.25 -13.72 -10.27
N ASP A 163 12.00 -13.42 -11.54
CA ASP A 163 11.43 -14.36 -12.52
C ASP A 163 12.42 -15.48 -12.95
N GLY A 164 13.62 -15.54 -12.38
CA GLY A 164 14.61 -16.56 -12.65
C GLY A 164 15.33 -16.42 -14.00
N ARG A 165 15.26 -15.26 -14.67
CA ARG A 165 15.85 -15.07 -16.02
C ARG A 165 17.37 -14.94 -15.96
N SER A 166 18.07 -15.53 -16.92
CA SER A 166 19.52 -15.38 -17.09
C SER A 166 19.90 -13.97 -17.55
N ASN A 167 21.18 -13.60 -17.47
CA ASN A 167 21.65 -12.30 -17.92
C ASN A 167 21.42 -12.08 -19.43
N ASP A 168 21.49 -13.15 -20.24
CA ASP A 168 21.18 -13.10 -21.67
C ASP A 168 19.71 -12.82 -21.93
N GLU A 169 18.81 -13.50 -21.21
CA GLU A 169 17.37 -13.29 -21.31
C GLU A 169 16.97 -11.89 -20.83
N ILE A 170 17.56 -11.42 -19.73
CA ILE A 170 17.35 -10.06 -19.23
C ILE A 170 17.83 -9.05 -20.26
N GLY A 171 19.04 -9.26 -20.79
CA GLY A 171 19.61 -8.41 -21.82
C GLY A 171 18.72 -8.30 -23.06
N GLY A 172 18.24 -9.44 -23.55
CA GLY A 172 17.34 -9.52 -24.70
C GLY A 172 16.00 -8.79 -24.46
N ARG A 173 15.39 -8.93 -23.28
CA ARG A 173 14.14 -8.25 -22.92
C ARG A 173 14.28 -6.75 -22.73
N LEU A 174 15.42 -6.33 -22.19
CA LEU A 174 15.66 -4.94 -21.84
C LEU A 174 16.42 -4.16 -22.93
N GLY A 175 16.81 -4.82 -24.04
CA GLY A 175 17.55 -4.20 -25.15
C GLY A 175 18.97 -3.77 -24.74
N ILE A 176 19.64 -4.50 -23.83
CA ILE A 176 21.01 -4.23 -23.37
C ILE A 176 21.87 -5.49 -23.42
N GLY A 177 23.20 -5.30 -23.48
CA GLY A 177 24.12 -6.44 -23.47
C GLY A 177 24.15 -7.17 -22.12
N PRO A 178 24.44 -8.51 -22.09
CA PRO A 178 24.56 -9.28 -20.85
C PRO A 178 25.59 -8.73 -19.87
N LYS A 179 26.69 -8.14 -20.35
CA LYS A 179 27.70 -7.45 -19.53
C LYS A 179 27.12 -6.19 -18.84
N THR A 180 26.19 -5.52 -19.49
CA THR A 180 25.50 -4.37 -18.90
C THR A 180 24.58 -4.82 -17.77
N VAL A 181 23.88 -5.96 -17.95
CA VAL A 181 23.06 -6.60 -16.89
C VAL A 181 23.93 -6.97 -15.70
N GLU A 182 25.10 -7.60 -15.94
CA GLU A 182 26.07 -7.93 -14.90
C GLU A 182 26.55 -6.70 -14.11
N SER A 183 26.77 -5.60 -14.82
CA SER A 183 27.16 -4.32 -14.20
C SER A 183 26.04 -3.75 -13.30
N HIS A 184 24.76 -3.85 -13.72
CA HIS A 184 23.62 -3.47 -12.88
C HIS A 184 23.55 -4.35 -11.64
N LEU A 185 23.67 -5.67 -11.79
CA LEU A 185 23.62 -6.61 -10.68
C LEU A 185 24.75 -6.36 -9.67
N ARG A 186 25.98 -6.16 -10.14
CA ARG A 186 27.11 -5.84 -9.28
C ARG A 186 26.87 -4.58 -8.44
N ARG A 187 26.37 -3.50 -9.06
CA ARG A 187 26.02 -2.25 -8.34
C ARG A 187 24.93 -2.49 -7.30
N LEU A 188 23.93 -3.31 -7.62
CA LEU A 188 22.90 -3.69 -6.67
C LEU A 188 23.45 -4.49 -5.51
N PHE A 189 24.35 -5.45 -5.78
CA PHE A 189 25.00 -6.25 -4.73
C PHE A 189 25.82 -5.37 -3.79
N GLU A 190 26.68 -4.50 -4.33
CA GLU A 190 27.49 -3.54 -3.56
C GLU A 190 26.59 -2.59 -2.73
N ARG A 191 25.55 -2.04 -3.35
CA ARG A 191 24.67 -1.04 -2.73
C ARG A 191 23.83 -1.59 -1.59
N PHE A 192 23.40 -2.85 -1.70
CA PHE A 192 22.53 -3.50 -0.72
C PHE A 192 23.27 -4.52 0.15
N ASP A 193 24.59 -4.62 0.02
CA ASP A 193 25.41 -5.60 0.75
C ASP A 193 24.88 -7.03 0.57
N LEU A 194 24.81 -7.47 -0.70
CA LEU A 194 24.28 -8.77 -1.09
C LEU A 194 25.40 -9.63 -1.69
N ALA A 195 25.45 -10.89 -1.29
CA ALA A 195 26.47 -11.83 -1.75
C ALA A 195 26.08 -12.58 -3.04
N SER A 196 24.79 -12.61 -3.40
CA SER A 196 24.34 -13.44 -4.51
C SER A 196 23.05 -12.94 -5.18
N ARG A 197 22.81 -13.45 -6.40
CA ARG A 197 21.58 -13.27 -7.16
C ARG A 197 20.34 -13.80 -6.42
N THR A 198 20.47 -14.95 -5.76
CA THR A 198 19.40 -15.55 -4.96
C THR A 198 19.06 -14.66 -3.77
N GLU A 199 20.07 -14.08 -3.14
CA GLU A 199 19.86 -13.17 -2.04
C GLU A 199 19.18 -11.86 -2.48
N LEU A 200 19.55 -11.33 -3.67
CA LEU A 200 18.86 -10.21 -4.30
C LEU A 200 17.37 -10.53 -4.53
N ALA A 201 17.07 -11.67 -5.15
CA ALA A 201 15.69 -12.10 -5.41
C ALA A 201 14.89 -12.27 -4.11
N THR A 202 15.45 -12.97 -3.14
CA THR A 202 14.81 -13.21 -1.83
C THR A 202 14.55 -11.90 -1.10
N ARG A 203 15.51 -10.97 -1.12
CA ARG A 203 15.37 -9.67 -0.47
C ARG A 203 14.35 -8.80 -1.18
N ALA A 204 14.37 -8.78 -2.52
CA ALA A 204 13.41 -8.03 -3.31
C ALA A 204 11.96 -8.48 -3.06
N LEU A 205 11.73 -9.80 -2.96
CA LEU A 205 10.42 -10.36 -2.63
C LEU A 205 10.04 -10.05 -1.18
N ARG A 206 10.93 -10.31 -0.23
CA ARG A 206 10.68 -10.10 1.19
C ARG A 206 10.44 -8.63 1.53
N GLU A 207 11.19 -7.72 0.92
CA GLU A 207 11.09 -6.28 1.14
C GLU A 207 10.15 -5.58 0.14
N GLY A 208 9.47 -6.34 -0.75
CA GLY A 208 8.46 -5.84 -1.66
C GLY A 208 8.95 -4.76 -2.63
N TRP A 209 10.19 -4.86 -3.10
CA TRP A 209 10.78 -3.86 -3.99
C TRP A 209 10.01 -3.70 -5.31
N LEU A 210 9.32 -4.76 -5.74
CA LEU A 210 8.57 -4.82 -7.01
C LEU A 210 7.12 -4.31 -6.88
N GLU A 211 6.66 -4.06 -5.68
CA GLU A 211 5.28 -3.66 -5.38
C GLU A 211 5.14 -2.14 -5.25
N VAL A 212 6.26 -1.44 -5.11
CA VAL A 212 6.29 0.03 -5.06
C VAL A 212 6.38 0.57 -6.49
N PRO A 213 5.43 1.41 -6.94
CA PRO A 213 5.54 2.06 -8.25
C PRO A 213 6.86 2.83 -8.39
N PRO A 214 7.50 2.80 -9.57
CA PRO A 214 8.72 3.57 -9.80
C PRO A 214 8.48 5.06 -9.54
N SER A 215 9.52 5.73 -9.07
CA SER A 215 9.49 7.19 -8.90
C SER A 215 9.55 7.82 -10.28
N GLY A 216 8.47 8.41 -10.76
CA GLY A 216 8.48 9.30 -11.92
C GLY A 216 9.32 10.55 -11.68
#